data_f5df30d53509522de08fb833b9c0a2ca
#
_entry.id   f5df30d53509522de08fb833b9c0a2ca
#
_cell.length_a   1.000
_cell.length_b   1.000
_cell.length_c   1.000
_cell.angle_alpha   90.00
_cell.angle_beta   90.00
_cell.angle_gamma   90.00
#
_symmetry.space_group_name_H-M   'P 1'
#
loop_
_entity.id
_entity.type
_entity.pdbx_description
1 polymer ?
#
loop_
_entity_poly.entity_id
_entity_poly.type
_entity_poly.pdbx_seq_one_letter_code
_entity_poly.pdbx_strand_id
1 'polypeptide(L)'
;MISPGKISQDDFDALAAQGHTRIPLVREVFSDLDTPLSVYLKLADGPYTFLFESVEGGATWGRYSIIGLPAKRVYRLRGHELEVEDSGEVTERRHLDDPLGEI
;
A
#
# COMPACT_ATOMS: atom_id res chain seq x y z
N MET A 1 -1.62 -16.55 -15.19
CA MET A 1 -1.57 -15.27 -14.49
C MET A 1 -2.19 -14.21 -15.38
N ILE A 2 -3.25 -13.61 -14.93
CA ILE A 2 -3.84 -12.49 -15.64
C ILE A 2 -2.87 -11.33 -15.47
N SER A 3 -2.22 -10.92 -16.56
CA SER A 3 -1.58 -9.62 -16.59
C SER A 3 -2.65 -8.61 -16.16
N PRO A 4 -2.42 -7.81 -15.13
CA PRO A 4 -3.37 -6.77 -14.82
C PRO A 4 -3.47 -5.89 -16.05
N GLY A 5 -4.50 -6.15 -16.85
CA GLY A 5 -4.77 -5.38 -18.04
C GLY A 5 -4.96 -3.94 -17.65
N LYS A 6 -4.61 -3.05 -18.57
CA LYS A 6 -4.96 -1.64 -18.43
C LYS A 6 -6.46 -1.58 -18.28
N ILE A 7 -6.93 -1.11 -17.15
CA ILE A 7 -8.34 -0.83 -16.98
C ILE A 7 -8.69 0.38 -17.86
N SER A 8 -9.74 0.24 -18.67
CA SER A 8 -10.23 1.35 -19.47
C SER A 8 -11.03 2.34 -18.62
N GLN A 9 -11.25 3.54 -19.14
CA GLN A 9 -12.11 4.51 -18.47
C GLN A 9 -13.52 3.94 -18.27
N ASP A 10 -14.05 3.26 -19.28
CA ASP A 10 -15.38 2.65 -19.19
C ASP A 10 -15.45 1.56 -18.11
N ASP A 11 -14.41 0.72 -17.99
CA ASP A 11 -14.33 -0.29 -16.94
C ASP A 11 -14.25 0.35 -15.55
N PHE A 12 -13.48 1.42 -15.43
CA PHE A 12 -13.38 2.17 -14.17
C PHE A 12 -14.74 2.73 -13.77
N ASP A 13 -15.42 3.39 -14.70
CA ASP A 13 -16.73 3.99 -14.46
C ASP A 13 -17.78 2.92 -14.12
N ALA A 14 -17.72 1.77 -14.78
CA ALA A 14 -18.60 0.64 -14.48
C ALA A 14 -18.38 0.09 -13.07
N LEU A 15 -17.13 -0.06 -12.66
CA LEU A 15 -16.81 -0.51 -11.29
C LEU A 15 -17.24 0.51 -10.23
N ALA A 16 -17.04 1.79 -10.51
CA ALA A 16 -17.50 2.86 -9.61
C ALA A 16 -19.03 2.86 -9.49
N ALA A 17 -19.75 2.65 -10.60
CA ALA A 17 -21.20 2.56 -10.60
C ALA A 17 -21.73 1.33 -9.84
N GLN A 18 -20.95 0.26 -9.75
CA GLN A 18 -21.26 -0.93 -8.94
C GLN A 18 -21.03 -0.73 -7.45
N GLY A 19 -20.53 0.42 -7.03
CA GLY A 19 -20.30 0.74 -5.62
C GLY A 19 -18.88 0.46 -5.12
N HIS A 20 -17.95 0.10 -6.00
CA HIS A 20 -16.55 -0.06 -5.61
C HIS A 20 -15.93 1.29 -5.29
N THR A 21 -15.41 1.44 -4.08
CA THR A 21 -14.79 2.68 -3.60
C THR A 21 -13.27 2.68 -3.75
N ARG A 22 -12.68 1.52 -4.04
CA ARG A 22 -11.26 1.38 -4.27
C ARG A 22 -11.06 0.58 -5.55
N ILE A 23 -10.55 1.24 -6.55
CA ILE A 23 -10.35 0.66 -7.88
C ILE A 23 -8.88 0.79 -8.22
N PRO A 24 -8.12 -0.32 -8.29
CA PRO A 24 -6.69 -0.23 -8.60
C PRO A 24 -6.50 0.14 -10.07
N LEU A 25 -5.61 1.09 -10.29
CA LEU A 25 -5.12 1.45 -11.61
C LEU A 25 -3.71 0.91 -11.75
N VAL A 26 -3.50 0.10 -12.76
CA VAL A 26 -2.20 -0.54 -13.01
C VAL A 26 -1.58 0.04 -14.26
N ARG A 27 -0.34 0.45 -14.12
CA ARG A 27 0.48 0.91 -15.23
C ARG A 27 1.77 0.11 -15.25
N GLU A 28 2.08 -0.46 -16.39
CA GLU A 28 3.33 -1.16 -16.60
C GLU A 28 4.34 -0.20 -17.23
N VAL A 29 5.52 -0.13 -16.65
CA VAL A 29 6.59 0.76 -17.09
C VAL A 29 7.86 -0.06 -17.26
N PHE A 30 8.55 0.15 -18.36
CA PHE A 30 9.85 -0.46 -18.60
C PHE A 30 10.92 0.20 -17.72
N SER A 31 11.67 -0.59 -16.96
CA SER A 31 12.66 -0.05 -16.03
C SER A 31 13.88 -0.95 -15.92
N ASP A 32 14.58 -1.14 -17.02
CA ASP A 32 15.75 -2.01 -17.08
C ASP A 32 16.99 -1.47 -16.35
N LEU A 33 17.02 -0.17 -16.09
CA LEU A 33 18.12 0.50 -15.37
C LEU A 33 17.84 0.74 -13.89
N ASP A 34 16.66 0.35 -13.41
CA ASP A 34 16.26 0.56 -12.03
C ASP A 34 16.19 -0.74 -11.24
N THR A 35 16.52 -0.65 -9.97
CA THR A 35 16.28 -1.69 -8.98
C THR A 35 15.12 -1.25 -8.08
N PRO A 36 14.50 -2.16 -7.31
CA PRO A 36 13.51 -1.76 -6.30
C PRO A 36 14.03 -0.67 -5.37
N LEU A 37 15.28 -0.78 -4.94
CA LEU A 37 15.89 0.23 -4.08
C LEU A 37 16.03 1.58 -4.77
N SER A 38 16.47 1.61 -6.03
CA SER A 38 16.62 2.88 -6.75
C SER A 38 15.28 3.57 -6.97
N VAL A 39 14.24 2.80 -7.27
CA VAL A 39 12.86 3.32 -7.40
C VAL A 39 12.37 3.84 -6.06
N TYR A 40 12.60 3.09 -4.98
CA TYR A 40 12.25 3.53 -3.62
C TYR A 40 12.89 4.88 -3.29
N LEU A 41 14.19 5.03 -3.56
CA LEU A 41 14.90 6.27 -3.28
C LEU A 41 14.39 7.47 -4.11
N LYS A 42 13.82 7.21 -5.28
CA LYS A 42 13.23 8.26 -6.12
C LYS A 42 11.83 8.68 -5.67
N LEU A 43 11.03 7.75 -5.18
CA LEU A 43 9.61 7.96 -4.90
C LEU A 43 9.27 8.18 -3.43
N ALA A 44 10.04 7.57 -2.54
CA ALA A 44 9.73 7.57 -1.11
C ALA A 44 10.30 8.81 -0.43
N ASP A 45 9.55 9.91 -0.49
CA ASP A 45 9.90 11.17 0.15
C ASP A 45 8.81 11.54 1.16
N GLY A 46 9.10 11.32 2.43
CA GLY A 46 8.18 11.62 3.51
C GLY A 46 8.06 10.50 4.54
N PRO A 47 7.24 10.68 5.56
CA PRO A 47 7.12 9.74 6.67
C PRO A 47 6.33 8.49 6.27
N TYR A 48 6.63 7.39 6.97
CA TYR A 48 5.93 6.11 6.84
C TYR A 48 6.06 5.45 5.47
N THR A 49 7.17 5.71 4.78
CA THR A 49 7.53 4.99 3.57
C THR A 49 8.19 3.67 3.92
N PHE A 50 8.08 2.69 3.03
CA PHE A 50 8.72 1.39 3.26
C PHE A 50 9.06 0.70 1.95
N LEU A 51 9.99 -0.22 2.02
CA LEU A 51 10.35 -1.14 0.95
C LEU A 51 10.31 -2.56 1.49
N PHE A 52 9.43 -3.37 0.93
CA PHE A 52 9.38 -4.80 1.20
C PHE A 52 9.93 -5.56 0.00
N GLU A 53 10.90 -6.41 0.23
CA GLU A 53 11.48 -7.27 -0.80
C GLU A 53 11.22 -8.73 -0.47
N SER A 54 10.80 -9.51 -1.47
CA SER A 54 10.68 -10.95 -1.30
C SER A 54 12.07 -11.56 -1.21
N VAL A 55 12.31 -12.29 -0.14
CA VAL A 55 13.51 -13.10 0.03
C VAL A 55 13.08 -14.55 0.03
N GLU A 56 13.45 -15.28 -1.02
CA GLU A 56 13.17 -16.69 -1.14
C GLU A 56 14.42 -17.50 -0.82
N GLY A 57 14.27 -18.39 0.14
CA GLY A 57 15.28 -19.40 0.41
C GLY A 57 14.92 -20.70 -0.28
N GLY A 58 15.40 -20.94 -1.49
CA GLY A 58 15.09 -22.18 -2.21
C GLY A 58 15.09 -22.02 -3.71
N ALA A 59 14.35 -22.90 -4.40
CA ALA A 59 14.32 -22.98 -5.86
C ALA A 59 13.51 -21.87 -6.53
N THR A 60 12.67 -21.15 -5.78
CA THR A 60 11.83 -20.08 -6.30
C THR A 60 12.40 -18.71 -5.94
N TRP A 61 12.41 -17.83 -6.92
CA TRP A 61 12.91 -16.46 -6.76
C TRP A 61 11.80 -15.57 -6.18
N GLY A 62 12.20 -14.64 -5.35
CA GLY A 62 11.29 -13.56 -4.94
C GLY A 62 10.87 -12.74 -6.16
N ARG A 63 9.55 -12.67 -6.40
CA ARG A 63 9.03 -12.04 -7.63
C ARG A 63 8.66 -10.60 -7.47
N TYR A 64 8.39 -10.17 -6.25
CA TYR A 64 7.79 -8.87 -6.00
C TYR A 64 8.54 -8.10 -4.95
N SER A 65 8.70 -6.82 -5.21
CA SER A 65 9.04 -5.83 -4.21
C SER A 65 7.89 -4.84 -4.12
N ILE A 66 7.61 -4.38 -2.92
CA ILE A 66 6.49 -3.47 -2.65
C ILE A 66 7.05 -2.20 -2.02
N ILE A 67 6.75 -1.06 -2.65
CA ILE A 67 7.16 0.24 -2.15
C ILE A 67 5.93 0.95 -1.59
N GLY A 68 5.98 1.31 -0.31
CA GLY A 68 4.98 2.13 0.32
C GLY A 68 5.35 3.60 0.23
N LEU A 69 4.44 4.39 -0.31
CA LEU A 69 4.57 5.84 -0.38
C LEU A 69 4.10 6.48 0.92
N PRO A 70 4.35 7.79 1.15
CA PRO A 70 3.94 8.44 2.38
C PRO A 70 2.46 8.28 2.67
N ALA A 71 2.14 7.91 3.90
CA ALA A 71 0.77 7.70 4.34
C ALA A 71 0.24 8.95 5.04
N LYS A 72 -1.00 9.34 4.71
CA LYS A 72 -1.69 10.43 5.42
C LYS A 72 -2.30 9.95 6.71
N ARG A 73 -2.89 8.76 6.70
CA ARG A 73 -3.54 8.19 7.87
C ARG A 73 -2.71 7.05 8.42
N VAL A 74 -2.45 7.10 9.71
CA VAL A 74 -1.66 6.12 10.44
C VAL A 74 -2.47 5.61 11.62
N TYR A 75 -2.58 4.31 11.71
CA TYR A 75 -3.17 3.63 12.87
C TYR A 75 -2.04 3.11 13.73
N ARG A 76 -2.02 3.53 14.98
CA ARG A 76 -0.97 3.11 15.91
C ARG A 76 -1.61 2.41 17.09
N LEU A 77 -1.26 1.15 17.26
CA LEU A 77 -1.76 0.33 18.34
C LEU A 77 -0.65 0.06 19.35
N ARG A 78 -0.90 0.39 20.61
CA ARG A 78 0.00 0.10 21.73
C ARG A 78 -0.80 -0.58 22.82
N GLY A 79 -0.58 -1.89 22.98
CA GLY A 79 -1.42 -2.68 23.88
C GLY A 79 -2.87 -2.67 23.38
N HIS A 80 -3.77 -2.11 24.16
CA HIS A 80 -5.20 -1.97 23.82
C HIS A 80 -5.59 -0.55 23.41
N GLU A 81 -4.63 0.36 23.31
CA GLU A 81 -4.89 1.73 22.94
C GLU A 81 -4.65 1.96 21.45
N LEU A 82 -5.71 2.36 20.73
CA LEU A 82 -5.63 2.76 19.34
C LEU A 82 -5.53 4.28 19.23
N GLU A 83 -4.57 4.73 18.45
CA GLU A 83 -4.42 6.13 18.09
C GLU A 83 -4.51 6.25 16.56
N VAL A 84 -5.34 7.14 16.09
CA VAL A 84 -5.44 7.45 14.67
C VAL A 84 -4.87 8.84 14.42
N GLU A 85 -3.89 8.90 13.54
CA GLU A 85 -3.26 10.14 13.12
C GLU A 85 -3.64 10.41 11.67
N ASP A 86 -4.05 11.62 11.37
CA ASP A 86 -4.40 12.05 10.03
C ASP A 86 -3.64 13.32 9.70
N SER A 87 -2.79 13.25 8.66
CA SER A 87 -1.95 14.37 8.22
C SER A 87 -1.11 15.00 9.35
N GLY A 88 -0.59 14.18 10.23
CA GLY A 88 0.25 14.61 11.36
C GLY A 88 -0.50 14.96 12.63
N GLU A 89 -1.81 14.94 12.63
CA GLU A 89 -2.64 15.26 13.78
C GLU A 89 -3.37 14.01 14.30
N VAL A 90 -3.35 13.81 15.61
CA VAL A 90 -4.09 12.74 16.25
C VAL A 90 -5.57 13.12 16.27
N THR A 91 -6.39 12.35 15.55
CA THR A 91 -7.82 12.62 15.42
C THR A 91 -8.67 11.72 16.28
N GLU A 92 -8.13 10.59 16.74
CA GLU A 92 -8.88 9.62 17.52
C GLU A 92 -7.95 8.86 18.46
N ARG A 93 -8.42 8.62 19.68
CA ARG A 93 -7.81 7.71 20.65
C ARG A 93 -8.92 6.92 21.32
N ARG A 94 -8.79 5.60 21.33
CA ARG A 94 -9.74 4.76 22.04
C ARG A 94 -9.12 3.46 22.52
N HIS A 95 -9.72 2.93 23.57
CA HIS A 95 -9.39 1.64 24.10
C HIS A 95 -10.14 0.56 23.32
N LEU A 96 -9.46 -0.51 22.94
CA LEU A 96 -10.05 -1.64 22.23
C LEU A 96 -9.89 -2.92 23.05
N ASP A 97 -10.99 -3.63 23.24
CA ASP A 97 -10.97 -4.94 23.93
C ASP A 97 -10.33 -6.01 23.05
N ASP A 98 -10.60 -5.98 21.74
CA ASP A 98 -10.01 -6.86 20.76
C ASP A 98 -9.35 -6.04 19.64
N PRO A 99 -8.06 -5.64 19.82
CA PRO A 99 -7.39 -4.78 18.85
C PRO A 99 -7.32 -5.35 17.43
N LEU A 100 -7.09 -6.65 17.30
CA LEU A 100 -6.96 -7.26 15.97
C LEU A 100 -8.30 -7.46 15.27
N GLY A 101 -9.39 -7.49 16.00
CA GLY A 101 -10.74 -7.58 15.43
C GLY A 101 -11.27 -6.25 14.89
N GLU A 102 -10.66 -5.14 15.27
CA GLU A 102 -11.10 -3.79 14.93
C GLU A 102 -10.34 -3.18 13.73
N ILE A 103 -9.25 -3.80 13.28
CA ILE A 103 -8.39 -3.29 12.21
C ILE A 103 -8.68 -3.97 10.88
#